data_26278ca06a424bb24958f9b99ed05d80
#
_entry.id   26278ca06a424bb24958f9b99ed05d80
#
_cell.length_a   1.000
_cell.length_b   1.000
_cell.length_c   1.000
_cell.angle_alpha   90.00
_cell.angle_beta   90.00
_cell.angle_gamma   90.00
#
_symmetry.space_group_name_H-M   'P 1'
#
loop_
_entity.id
_entity.type
_entity.pdbx_description
1 polymer ?
#
loop_
_entity_poly.entity_id
_entity_poly.type
_entity_poly.pdbx_seq_one_letter_code
_entity_poly.pdbx_strand_id
1 'polypeptide(L)'
;MQWKPITVAALAGATLALAATGASATAMHTEFGAHLSGMGEHGTVNLHVASGKLCWAFDIPTVKGPTRATIHTGASGPVLVELGMDYTKSGCAKESMMTLEHLEAKPGAYSVWVDTKAHAGEVRGTLLSGMVSM
;
A
#
# COMPACT_ATOMS: atom_id res chain seq x y z
N MET A 1 42.77 -37.82 -19.67
CA MET A 1 42.54 -37.39 -19.48
C MET A 1 41.86 -36.68 -19.10
N GLN A 2 41.72 -36.34 -18.97
CA GLN A 2 41.16 -35.73 -18.58
C GLN A 2 40.38 -34.99 -18.33
N TRP A 3 40.39 -35.00 -18.44
CA TRP A 3 39.71 -34.26 -18.22
C TRP A 3 38.90 -33.68 -17.92
N LYS A 4 38.78 -33.55 -18.00
CA LYS A 4 38.06 -33.02 -17.67
C LYS A 4 37.35 -32.37 -17.21
N PRO A 5 37.57 -32.47 -17.36
CA PRO A 5 36.73 -31.81 -16.90
C PRO A 5 36.02 -31.15 -16.66
N ILE A 6 36.04 -30.92 -16.75
CA ILE A 6 35.28 -30.33 -16.61
C ILE A 6 34.47 -29.70 -16.35
N THR A 7 34.61 -29.68 -16.53
CA THR A 7 33.76 -29.12 -16.44
C THR A 7 32.90 -28.57 -16.07
N VAL A 8 33.04 -28.54 -16.03
CA VAL A 8 32.12 -28.06 -15.73
C VAL A 8 31.40 -27.42 -15.38
N ALA A 9 31.65 -27.39 -15.36
CA ALA A 9 30.89 -26.81 -15.13
C ALA A 9 30.19 -26.20 -14.94
N ALA A 10 30.34 -26.15 -15.00
CA ALA A 10 29.57 -25.62 -14.91
C ALA A 10 28.80 -25.14 -14.67
N LEU A 11 28.85 -24.96 -14.69
CA LEU A 11 27.98 -24.53 -14.56
C LEU A 11 27.26 -24.07 -14.07
N ALA A 12 27.56 -24.09 -14.08
CA ALA A 12 26.77 -23.74 -13.73
C ALA A 12 26.18 -23.21 -13.41
N GLY A 13 26.35 -23.01 -13.37
CA GLY A 13 25.77 -22.59 -13.19
C GLY A 13 25.07 -22.10 -13.02
N ALA A 14 25.24 -22.06 -13.22
CA ALA A 14 24.49 -21.68 -13.23
C ALA A 14 23.73 -21.27 -12.90
N THR A 15 23.96 -21.27 -12.87
CA THR A 15 23.17 -21.00 -12.67
C THR A 15 22.52 -20.35 -12.26
N LEU A 16 22.82 -20.14 -12.17
CA LEU A 16 22.17 -19.61 -11.94
C LEU A 16 21.45 -19.06 -11.69
N ALA A 17 21.67 -19.01 -11.68
CA ALA A 17 21.01 -18.59 -11.62
C ALA A 17 20.21 -18.17 -11.52
N LEU A 18 20.28 -18.07 -11.56
CA LEU A 18 19.45 -17.76 -11.66
C LEU A 18 18.72 -17.46 -11.15
N ALA A 19 19.06 -17.63 -10.92
CA ALA A 19 18.38 -17.52 -10.61
C ALA A 19 17.78 -16.83 -10.22
N ALA A 20 18.03 -16.53 -10.14
CA ALA A 20 17.46 -16.04 -10.03
C ALA A 20 16.69 -15.52 -10.15
N THR A 21 16.70 -15.52 -10.32
CA THR A 21 15.99 -15.21 -10.65
C THR A 21 14.98 -14.85 -10.50
N GLY A 22 15.34 -14.85 -10.53
CA GLY A 22 14.19 -14.35 -10.75
C GLY A 22 13.14 -14.30 -9.94
N ALA A 23 13.30 -14.58 -9.26
CA ALA A 23 12.18 -14.60 -8.63
C ALA A 23 11.56 -13.40 -8.34
N SER A 24 12.04 -12.60 -8.50
CA SER A 24 11.36 -11.53 -8.38
C SER A 24 10.15 -11.40 -9.04
N ALA A 25 9.73 -12.34 -9.52
CA ALA A 25 8.60 -12.24 -10.30
C ALA A 25 7.44 -11.65 -9.62
N THR A 26 7.23 -11.90 -8.43
CA THR A 26 6.08 -11.40 -7.76
C THR A 26 6.41 -10.13 -7.07
N ALA A 27 6.09 -9.05 -7.70
CA ALA A 27 6.27 -7.78 -7.06
C ALA A 27 5.11 -7.51 -6.13
N MET A 28 5.39 -7.27 -4.89
CA MET A 28 4.40 -6.83 -3.92
C MET A 28 4.56 -5.33 -3.76
N HIS A 29 3.44 -4.64 -3.74
CA HIS A 29 3.45 -3.20 -3.56
C HIS A 29 3.46 -2.89 -2.07
N THR A 30 4.54 -2.30 -1.59
CA THR A 30 4.66 -1.95 -0.18
C THR A 30 4.43 -0.47 0.07
N GLU A 31 4.32 0.29 -0.99
CA GLU A 31 4.01 1.72 -0.92
C GLU A 31 2.80 2.01 -1.78
N PHE A 32 1.90 2.81 -1.24
CA PHE A 32 0.66 3.17 -1.90
C PHE A 32 0.40 4.65 -1.73
N GLY A 33 -0.46 5.18 -2.56
CA GLY A 33 -0.90 6.54 -2.40
C GLY A 33 -2.30 6.71 -2.94
N ALA A 34 -2.95 7.79 -2.56
CA ALA A 34 -4.24 8.13 -3.11
C ALA A 34 -4.39 9.64 -3.18
N HIS A 35 -4.96 10.09 -4.29
CA HIS A 35 -5.44 11.47 -4.39
C HIS A 35 -6.84 11.49 -3.83
N LEU A 36 -7.07 12.33 -2.83
CA LEU A 36 -8.35 12.41 -2.14
C LEU A 36 -9.11 13.63 -2.62
N SER A 37 -10.39 13.46 -2.88
CA SER A 37 -11.23 14.58 -3.31
C SER A 37 -12.67 14.37 -2.85
N GLY A 38 -13.42 15.45 -2.79
CA GLY A 38 -14.83 15.43 -2.44
C GLY A 38 -15.22 16.73 -1.75
N MET A 39 -16.47 17.11 -1.86
CA MET A 39 -17.04 18.30 -1.21
C MET A 39 -16.24 19.58 -1.51
N GLY A 40 -15.60 19.63 -2.68
CA GLY A 40 -14.77 20.79 -3.05
C GLY A 40 -13.40 20.80 -2.40
N GLU A 41 -13.05 19.77 -1.68
CA GLU A 41 -11.78 19.65 -0.96
C GLU A 41 -10.91 18.59 -1.60
N HIS A 42 -9.62 18.62 -1.28
CA HIS A 42 -8.69 17.66 -1.86
C HIS A 42 -7.44 17.53 -1.02
N GLY A 43 -6.71 16.47 -1.26
CA GLY A 43 -5.47 16.19 -0.56
C GLY A 43 -4.87 14.88 -1.03
N THR A 44 -3.93 14.38 -0.27
CA THR A 44 -3.27 13.11 -0.57
C THR A 44 -3.07 12.32 0.70
N VAL A 45 -2.88 11.02 0.54
CA VAL A 45 -2.40 10.15 1.60
C VAL A 45 -1.36 9.23 0.99
N ASN A 46 -0.30 8.98 1.75
CA ASN A 46 0.70 7.98 1.38
C ASN A 46 0.75 6.94 2.50
N LEU A 47 0.86 5.69 2.10
CA LEU A 47 0.87 4.56 3.02
C LEU A 47 2.02 3.64 2.68
N HIS A 48 2.53 2.95 3.70
CA HIS A 48 3.50 1.89 3.43
C HIS A 48 3.33 0.76 4.46
N VAL A 49 3.72 -0.43 4.03
CA VAL A 49 3.69 -1.62 4.89
C VAL A 49 5.11 -1.87 5.38
N ALA A 50 5.26 -2.04 6.68
CA ALA A 50 6.54 -2.34 7.27
C ALA A 50 6.33 -3.20 8.52
N SER A 51 6.95 -4.36 8.54
CA SER A 51 6.97 -5.22 9.74
C SER A 51 5.59 -5.49 10.35
N GLY A 52 4.64 -5.85 9.51
CA GLY A 52 3.30 -6.19 9.98
C GLY A 52 2.45 -5.00 10.36
N LYS A 53 2.88 -3.81 9.97
CA LYS A 53 2.15 -2.57 10.26
C LYS A 53 1.84 -1.84 8.98
N LEU A 54 0.75 -1.10 9.00
CA LEU A 54 0.40 -0.17 7.94
C LEU A 54 0.60 1.22 8.49
N CYS A 55 1.48 1.99 7.86
CA CYS A 55 1.78 3.35 8.27
C CYS A 55 1.24 4.33 7.24
N TRP A 56 0.87 5.53 7.68
CA TRP A 56 0.24 6.51 6.80
C TRP A 56 0.73 7.91 7.08
N ALA A 57 0.59 8.77 6.07
CA ALA A 57 0.82 10.19 6.19
C ALA A 57 -0.18 10.92 5.28
N PHE A 58 -0.98 11.79 5.87
CA PHE A 58 -1.99 12.57 5.18
C PHE A 58 -1.51 13.99 4.93
N ASP A 59 -1.90 14.53 3.78
CA ASP A 59 -1.75 15.94 3.49
C ASP A 59 -3.10 16.40 2.94
N ILE A 60 -3.95 16.89 3.83
CA ILE A 60 -5.32 17.30 3.52
C ILE A 60 -5.58 18.72 4.03
N PRO A 61 -4.89 19.71 3.44
CA PRO A 61 -4.91 21.08 4.00
C PRO A 61 -6.27 21.74 3.97
N THR A 62 -7.17 21.34 3.08
CA THR A 62 -8.48 21.96 2.97
C THR A 62 -9.56 21.29 3.82
N VAL A 63 -9.28 20.09 4.34
CA VAL A 63 -10.25 19.36 5.18
C VAL A 63 -10.16 19.85 6.60
N LYS A 64 -11.29 20.30 7.14
CA LYS A 64 -11.35 20.83 8.50
C LYS A 64 -11.97 19.82 9.44
N GLY A 65 -11.30 19.61 10.58
CA GLY A 65 -11.83 18.76 11.63
C GLY A 65 -11.99 17.30 11.23
N PRO A 66 -10.98 16.69 10.58
CA PRO A 66 -11.11 15.27 10.27
C PRO A 66 -11.19 14.47 11.56
N THR A 67 -12.08 13.49 11.60
CA THR A 67 -12.32 12.70 12.80
C THR A 67 -11.87 11.25 12.66
N ARG A 68 -11.80 10.74 11.43
CA ARG A 68 -11.52 9.34 11.22
C ARG A 68 -11.02 9.13 9.79
N ALA A 69 -10.12 8.18 9.64
CA ALA A 69 -9.64 7.76 8.32
C ALA A 69 -9.74 6.25 8.24
N THR A 70 -10.20 5.74 7.09
CA THR A 70 -10.45 4.31 6.90
C THR A 70 -10.08 3.90 5.49
N ILE A 71 -9.82 2.61 5.33
CA ILE A 71 -9.67 2.01 4.00
C ILE A 71 -10.89 1.12 3.79
N HIS A 72 -11.55 1.32 2.66
CA HIS A 72 -12.75 0.59 2.29
C HIS A 72 -12.46 -0.35 1.12
N THR A 73 -13.23 -1.42 1.03
CA THR A 73 -13.19 -2.30 -0.11
C THR A 73 -13.96 -1.65 -1.25
N GLY A 74 -13.32 -1.54 -2.42
CA GLY A 74 -13.93 -0.88 -3.57
C GLY A 74 -14.09 0.61 -3.34
N ALA A 75 -14.92 1.24 -4.14
CA ALA A 75 -15.14 2.68 -4.05
C ALA A 75 -16.09 3.05 -2.91
N SER A 76 -16.98 2.16 -2.51
CA SER A 76 -17.99 2.46 -1.51
C SER A 76 -18.40 1.24 -0.69
N GLY A 77 -17.54 0.24 -0.61
CA GLY A 77 -17.82 -0.97 0.16
C GLY A 77 -17.53 -0.81 1.64
N PRO A 78 -17.53 -1.92 2.37
CA PRO A 78 -17.32 -1.87 3.82
C PRO A 78 -15.91 -1.50 4.20
N VAL A 79 -15.74 -1.10 5.46
CA VAL A 79 -14.43 -0.78 6.03
C VAL A 79 -13.61 -2.05 6.13
N LEU A 80 -12.39 -1.98 5.60
CA LEU A 80 -11.42 -3.05 5.75
C LEU A 80 -10.44 -2.73 6.88
N VAL A 81 -9.97 -1.51 6.96
CA VAL A 81 -8.96 -1.09 7.92
C VAL A 81 -9.32 0.28 8.48
N GLU A 82 -9.16 0.43 9.79
CA GLU A 82 -9.23 1.74 10.43
C GLU A 82 -7.81 2.24 10.63
N LEU A 83 -7.55 3.46 10.18
CA LEU A 83 -6.23 4.07 10.33
C LEU A 83 -6.20 4.81 11.67
N GLY A 84 -6.08 4.02 12.75
CA GLY A 84 -6.16 4.53 14.11
C GLY A 84 -7.61 4.66 14.56
N MET A 85 -7.82 4.91 15.85
CA MET A 85 -9.16 5.11 16.40
C MET A 85 -9.70 6.47 16.01
N ASP A 86 -8.84 7.47 16.06
CA ASP A 86 -9.17 8.82 15.65
C ASP A 86 -8.22 9.23 14.54
N TYR A 87 -8.62 10.23 13.77
CA TYR A 87 -7.75 10.72 12.72
C TYR A 87 -6.44 11.25 13.30
N THR A 88 -5.33 10.83 12.68
CA THR A 88 -4.03 11.43 12.92
C THR A 88 -3.38 11.71 11.57
N LYS A 89 -2.62 12.79 11.51
CA LYS A 89 -1.95 13.17 10.27
C LYS A 89 -0.98 12.07 9.83
N SER A 90 -0.34 11.40 10.77
CA SER A 90 0.54 10.27 10.47
C SER A 90 0.48 9.28 11.62
N GLY A 91 0.78 8.03 11.33
CA GLY A 91 0.78 6.99 12.34
C GLY A 91 0.96 5.63 11.73
N CYS A 92 0.91 4.61 12.56
CA CYS A 92 1.00 3.22 12.13
C CYS A 92 0.05 2.38 12.98
N ALA A 93 -0.48 1.33 12.37
CA ALA A 93 -1.34 0.38 13.07
C ALA A 93 -0.97 -1.04 12.66
N LYS A 94 -1.05 -1.97 13.59
CA LYS A 94 -0.84 -3.37 13.28
C LYS A 94 -2.03 -3.88 12.48
N GLU A 95 -1.74 -4.70 11.47
CA GLU A 95 -2.78 -5.32 10.67
C GLU A 95 -2.42 -6.78 10.46
N SER A 96 -3.43 -7.60 10.17
CA SER A 96 -3.19 -9.00 9.88
C SER A 96 -2.40 -9.14 8.58
N MET A 97 -1.61 -10.21 8.49
CA MET A 97 -0.85 -10.50 7.28
C MET A 97 -1.77 -10.61 6.07
N MET A 98 -2.93 -11.21 6.25
CA MET A 98 -3.88 -11.38 5.15
C MET A 98 -4.37 -10.03 4.62
N THR A 99 -4.68 -9.10 5.52
CA THR A 99 -5.11 -7.76 5.13
C THR A 99 -4.01 -7.04 4.37
N LEU A 100 -2.78 -7.09 4.89
CA LEU A 100 -1.64 -6.44 4.24
C LEU A 100 -1.37 -7.04 2.87
N GLU A 101 -1.47 -8.36 2.75
CA GLU A 101 -1.26 -9.04 1.47
C GLU A 101 -2.32 -8.64 0.45
N HIS A 102 -3.55 -8.49 0.85
CA HIS A 102 -4.61 -8.06 -0.04
C HIS A 102 -4.34 -6.65 -0.57
N LEU A 103 -3.92 -5.74 0.32
CA LEU A 103 -3.58 -4.37 -0.08
C LEU A 103 -2.40 -4.36 -1.04
N GLU A 104 -1.38 -5.17 -0.74
CA GLU A 104 -0.17 -5.22 -1.56
C GLU A 104 -0.44 -5.83 -2.94
N ALA A 105 -1.34 -6.80 -2.99
CA ALA A 105 -1.63 -7.48 -4.25
C ALA A 105 -2.45 -6.62 -5.21
N LYS A 106 -3.44 -5.89 -4.70
CA LYS A 106 -4.34 -5.12 -5.54
C LYS A 106 -4.76 -3.81 -4.86
N PRO A 107 -3.86 -2.85 -4.78
CA PRO A 107 -4.21 -1.58 -4.13
C PRO A 107 -5.43 -0.90 -4.77
N GLY A 108 -5.57 -0.99 -6.09
CA GLY A 108 -6.69 -0.37 -6.80
C GLY A 108 -8.07 -0.93 -6.45
N ALA A 109 -8.13 -2.02 -5.70
CA ALA A 109 -9.40 -2.59 -5.25
C ALA A 109 -9.89 -1.92 -3.96
N TYR A 110 -9.17 -0.94 -3.45
CA TYR A 110 -9.47 -0.30 -2.17
C TYR A 110 -9.47 1.21 -2.30
N SER A 111 -10.16 1.88 -1.38
CA SER A 111 -10.19 3.34 -1.34
C SER A 111 -9.96 3.83 0.08
N VAL A 112 -9.38 5.02 0.19
CA VAL A 112 -9.19 5.68 1.48
C VAL A 112 -10.26 6.75 1.64
N TRP A 113 -10.87 6.82 2.80
CA TRP A 113 -11.87 7.80 3.14
C TRP A 113 -11.41 8.57 4.35
N VAL A 114 -11.68 9.86 4.36
CA VAL A 114 -11.51 10.69 5.55
C VAL A 114 -12.87 11.25 5.93
N ASP A 115 -13.28 10.95 7.14
CA ASP A 115 -14.55 11.41 7.67
C ASP A 115 -14.35 12.69 8.47
N THR A 116 -15.34 13.56 8.44
CA THR A 116 -15.40 14.69 9.36
C THR A 116 -16.68 14.54 10.18
N LYS A 117 -16.85 15.42 11.15
CA LYS A 117 -18.06 15.41 11.97
C LYS A 117 -19.32 15.62 11.11
N ALA A 118 -19.20 16.38 10.04
CA ALA A 118 -20.32 16.71 9.18
C ALA A 118 -20.61 15.64 8.15
N HIS A 119 -19.57 14.97 7.64
CA HIS A 119 -19.72 14.05 6.49
C HIS A 119 -18.83 12.84 6.63
N ALA A 120 -19.42 11.66 6.47
CA ALA A 120 -18.67 10.43 6.30
C ALA A 120 -18.06 10.44 4.89
N GLY A 121 -16.76 10.17 4.80
CA GLY A 121 -16.08 10.16 3.51
C GLY A 121 -16.11 11.51 2.82
N GLU A 122 -15.82 12.56 3.57
CA GLU A 122 -15.81 13.91 3.03
C GLU A 122 -14.84 14.02 1.85
N VAL A 123 -13.67 13.36 1.95
CA VAL A 123 -12.79 13.16 0.80
C VAL A 123 -12.46 11.68 0.71
N ARG A 124 -12.30 11.19 -0.52
CA ARG A 124 -12.00 9.79 -0.81
C ARG A 124 -11.11 9.68 -2.02
N GLY A 125 -10.41 8.56 -2.13
CA GLY A 125 -9.64 8.26 -3.33
C GLY A 125 -9.23 6.81 -3.40
N THR A 126 -9.09 6.30 -4.61
CA THR A 126 -8.66 4.93 -4.87
C THR A 126 -7.16 4.82 -4.62
N LEU A 127 -6.74 3.74 -3.98
CA LEU A 127 -5.33 3.49 -3.77
C LEU A 127 -4.62 3.19 -5.09
N LEU A 128 -3.42 3.72 -5.21
CA LEU A 128 -2.55 3.52 -6.35
C LEU A 128 -1.24 2.93 -5.84
N SER A 129 -0.55 2.18 -6.69
CA SER A 129 0.79 1.72 -6.36
C SER A 129 1.72 2.92 -6.30
N GLY A 130 2.57 2.96 -5.30
CA GLY A 130 3.56 4.01 -5.16
C GLY A 130 3.03 5.25 -4.47
N MET A 131 3.95 6.12 -4.12
CA MET A 131 3.63 7.36 -3.42
C MET A 131 3.04 8.39 -4.39
N VAL A 132 2.23 9.28 -3.85
CA VAL A 132 1.64 10.37 -4.64
C VAL A 132 1.97 11.71 -4.01
N SER A 133 1.87 12.78 -4.80
CA SER A 133 2.02 14.14 -4.30
C SER A 133 0.97 15.02 -4.94
N MET A 134 0.68 16.15 -4.28
CA MET A 134 -0.28 17.09 -4.82
C MET A 134 0.29 17.93 -5.93
#